data_7fcadbf3a261e32fa657cfa4163350a0
#
_entry.id   7fcadbf3a261e32fa657cfa4163350a0
#
_cell.length_a   1.000
_cell.length_b   1.000
_cell.length_c   1.000
_cell.angle_alpha   90.00
_cell.angle_beta   90.00
_cell.angle_gamma   90.00
#
_symmetry.space_group_name_H-M   'P 1'
#
loop_
_entity.id
_entity.type
_entity.pdbx_description
1 polymer ?
#
loop_
_entity_poly.entity_id
_entity_poly.type
_entity_poly.pdbx_seq_one_letter_code
_entity_poly.pdbx_strand_id
1 'polypeptide(L)'
;MKLTYSQSETAAKSYVPVALGNGDLSFQIDGGGAMEQQEYCGMTPDVVRAGLRYDHPQFPLISFGAFRQELPGDPAITGFLQEFDPETGLCHCRTDYADGSRLDTTVFCHLQRNLIVIRKKRSAAEHPGFRFLYRIAPSRLRVRSAGMALEYEVESFQPVRGEISFHPESAVEVPARADVREIALDCPSGELTLKIAFDDEARRAAENQSAEELEQSSRRAWAEFYRESRLPRLSGRLAEAARMAEYHLRISSTRFSMPVGLYHGHWEGRYFAFDEYFMLRGLLASGHFALAKKIVDFRFAALPAACARYFLYFGNQGKAARFVWESIEEAGVEGSPPGHWLDHIFHMAHVALGAFDYCRATQDDEYLRRCGYPLLSACAYFYQDQAVTPDGERLVIGKCADLERLGQARFNPFMTSCGAIATMERAAEAAERLGVDPEQRIQWRRTAAALRESLPRANGRYLPCPDAEPGSSIALLSGLYPYGTLSAEDPAQRQAAEDYFAREQEFGNMYPEGKSLCSWYANWKALALERLGRRAEARELLEQIAAETGCFRETFEILETGKHPYFTTAEGIFLEAICRIVPEAGHPAHTRPFEG
;
A
#
# COMPACT_ATOMS: atom_id res chain seq x y z
N MET A 1 -10.88 19.23 1.93
CA MET A 1 -9.71 19.58 2.77
C MET A 1 -8.56 19.93 1.84
N LYS A 2 -7.78 20.96 2.09
CA LYS A 2 -6.61 21.30 1.26
C LYS A 2 -5.35 21.21 2.09
N LEU A 3 -4.36 20.49 1.58
CA LEU A 3 -3.01 20.46 2.10
C LEU A 3 -2.15 21.41 1.29
N THR A 4 -1.29 22.17 1.94
CA THR A 4 -0.49 23.22 1.31
C THR A 4 0.97 23.03 1.64
N TYR A 5 1.83 23.21 0.65
CA TYR A 5 3.26 23.15 0.78
C TYR A 5 3.96 24.27 -0.02
N SER A 6 5.00 24.86 0.52
CA SER A 6 5.73 25.96 -0.10
C SER A 6 7.24 25.70 -0.18
N GLN A 7 7.94 26.44 -1.05
CA GLN A 7 9.39 26.28 -1.22
C GLN A 7 10.18 26.55 0.07
N SER A 8 9.70 27.41 0.97
CA SER A 8 10.36 27.65 2.26
C SER A 8 10.43 26.40 3.14
N GLU A 9 9.54 25.45 2.92
CA GLU A 9 9.45 24.17 3.64
C GLU A 9 10.27 23.06 2.97
N THR A 10 10.73 23.23 1.70
CA THR A 10 11.58 22.23 1.01
C THR A 10 12.95 22.07 1.67
N ALA A 11 13.44 23.08 2.37
CA ALA A 11 14.65 22.98 3.18
C ALA A 11 14.49 22.05 4.38
N ALA A 12 13.27 21.82 4.83
CA ALA A 12 12.95 20.73 5.75
C ALA A 12 12.96 19.43 4.94
N LYS A 13 13.77 18.47 5.30
CA LYS A 13 14.03 17.16 4.64
C LYS A 13 12.80 16.27 4.35
N SER A 14 11.60 16.82 4.28
CA SER A 14 10.32 16.11 4.29
C SER A 14 9.45 16.33 3.05
N TYR A 15 9.92 17.06 2.03
CA TYR A 15 9.13 17.21 0.82
C TYR A 15 9.12 15.93 0.00
N VAL A 16 7.92 15.47 -0.33
CA VAL A 16 7.65 14.40 -1.30
C VAL A 16 6.67 14.95 -2.32
N PRO A 17 6.91 14.80 -3.64
CA PRO A 17 5.94 15.19 -4.66
C PRO A 17 4.59 14.55 -4.42
N VAL A 18 3.50 15.25 -4.71
CA VAL A 18 2.16 14.69 -4.51
C VAL A 18 1.91 13.53 -5.47
N ALA A 19 1.46 12.38 -4.94
CA ALA A 19 1.06 11.25 -5.75
C ALA A 19 -0.36 11.44 -6.29
N LEU A 20 -0.57 11.23 -7.59
CA LEU A 20 -1.85 11.21 -8.27
C LEU A 20 -2.07 9.84 -8.93
N GLY A 21 -3.32 9.37 -8.94
CA GLY A 21 -3.61 8.08 -9.55
C GLY A 21 -5.08 7.69 -9.42
N ASN A 22 -5.40 6.48 -9.90
CA ASN A 22 -6.76 5.94 -9.88
C ASN A 22 -6.83 4.42 -9.57
N GLY A 23 -5.67 3.79 -9.27
CA GLY A 23 -5.54 2.36 -9.09
C GLY A 23 -5.11 1.60 -10.35
N ASP A 24 -5.09 2.25 -11.51
CA ASP A 24 -4.45 1.72 -12.73
C ASP A 24 -3.28 2.61 -13.17
N LEU A 25 -3.48 3.94 -13.21
CA LEU A 25 -2.42 4.92 -13.38
C LEU A 25 -1.92 5.44 -12.03
N SER A 26 -0.62 5.73 -11.96
CA SER A 26 -0.01 6.50 -10.86
C SER A 26 1.17 7.31 -11.37
N PHE A 27 1.38 8.50 -10.80
CA PHE A 27 2.48 9.41 -11.10
C PHE A 27 2.61 10.46 -9.99
N GLN A 28 3.71 11.22 -9.97
CA GLN A 28 3.91 12.29 -8.98
C GLN A 28 4.06 13.65 -9.65
N ILE A 29 3.59 14.70 -8.96
CA ILE A 29 3.71 16.10 -9.39
C ILE A 29 4.54 16.88 -8.37
N ASP A 30 5.60 17.51 -8.84
CA ASP A 30 6.47 18.36 -8.04
C ASP A 30 5.91 19.78 -7.83
N GLY A 31 6.61 20.59 -7.03
CA GLY A 31 6.23 21.97 -6.75
C GLY A 31 6.28 22.90 -7.97
N GLY A 32 6.99 22.52 -9.02
CA GLY A 32 7.00 23.20 -10.33
C GLY A 32 5.77 22.90 -11.20
N GLY A 33 4.90 22.01 -10.73
CA GLY A 33 3.74 21.56 -11.50
C GLY A 33 4.13 20.68 -12.69
N ALA A 34 5.21 19.91 -12.56
CA ALA A 34 5.79 19.02 -13.56
C ALA A 34 6.17 17.67 -12.93
N MET A 35 6.84 16.83 -13.71
CA MET A 35 7.35 15.52 -13.30
C MET A 35 8.88 15.50 -13.49
N GLU A 36 9.56 16.55 -13.05
CA GLU A 36 11.01 16.74 -13.29
C GLU A 36 11.88 16.38 -12.09
N GLN A 37 11.27 16.18 -10.92
CA GLN A 37 12.06 15.86 -9.73
C GLN A 37 12.85 14.58 -9.97
N GLN A 38 14.13 14.64 -9.64
CA GLN A 38 15.01 13.47 -9.64
C GLN A 38 14.48 12.42 -8.65
N GLU A 39 14.92 11.19 -8.84
CA GLU A 39 14.63 10.07 -7.95
C GLU A 39 14.60 10.48 -6.47
N TYR A 40 13.46 10.24 -5.84
CA TYR A 40 13.26 10.45 -4.42
C TYR A 40 13.06 9.10 -3.73
N CYS A 41 14.01 8.68 -2.91
CA CYS A 41 13.93 7.42 -2.16
C CYS A 41 13.63 6.19 -3.04
N GLY A 42 14.21 6.10 -4.23
CA GLY A 42 13.99 5.01 -5.18
C GLY A 42 12.72 5.12 -6.00
N MET A 43 11.98 6.25 -5.92
CA MET A 43 10.84 6.53 -6.79
C MET A 43 11.21 7.50 -7.90
N THR A 44 10.66 7.26 -9.08
CA THR A 44 10.65 8.24 -10.19
C THR A 44 9.24 8.76 -10.39
N PRO A 45 9.06 10.04 -10.82
CA PRO A 45 7.74 10.64 -10.98
C PRO A 45 6.94 10.13 -12.17
N ASP A 46 7.52 9.27 -12.99
CA ASP A 46 6.96 8.77 -14.24
C ASP A 46 5.58 8.16 -14.09
N VAL A 47 4.77 8.27 -15.14
CA VAL A 47 3.49 7.57 -15.23
C VAL A 47 3.73 6.08 -15.32
N VAL A 48 3.11 5.32 -14.42
CA VAL A 48 3.07 3.85 -14.45
C VAL A 48 1.64 3.36 -14.56
N ARG A 49 1.48 2.12 -15.06
CA ARG A 49 0.20 1.41 -15.09
C ARG A 49 0.29 0.07 -14.38
N ALA A 50 -0.72 -0.22 -13.58
CA ALA A 50 -0.83 -1.51 -12.91
C ALA A 50 -0.89 -2.67 -13.94
N GLY A 51 -0.05 -3.68 -13.74
CA GLY A 51 0.00 -4.87 -14.57
C GLY A 51 0.80 -4.75 -15.86
N LEU A 52 1.46 -3.63 -16.12
CA LEU A 52 2.32 -3.49 -17.27
C LEU A 52 3.79 -3.52 -16.84
N ARG A 53 4.40 -4.68 -17.01
CA ARG A 53 5.81 -4.97 -16.71
C ARG A 53 6.55 -5.44 -17.94
N TYR A 54 7.87 -5.39 -17.88
CA TYR A 54 8.72 -6.10 -18.82
C TYR A 54 8.60 -7.63 -18.60
N ASP A 55 9.16 -8.41 -19.48
CA ASP A 55 8.98 -9.88 -19.60
C ASP A 55 9.13 -10.72 -18.34
N HIS A 56 9.84 -10.26 -17.33
CA HIS A 56 10.14 -11.04 -16.15
C HIS A 56 9.39 -10.51 -14.92
N PRO A 57 8.84 -11.40 -14.06
CA PRO A 57 8.13 -10.98 -12.84
C PRO A 57 8.93 -10.08 -11.90
N GLN A 58 10.25 -10.14 -11.98
CA GLN A 58 11.15 -9.30 -11.20
C GLN A 58 11.39 -7.92 -11.82
N PHE A 59 10.94 -7.70 -13.05
CA PHE A 59 11.16 -6.43 -13.72
C PHE A 59 10.18 -5.36 -13.22
N PRO A 60 10.64 -4.09 -13.26
CA PRO A 60 9.85 -2.97 -12.81
C PRO A 60 8.57 -2.78 -13.65
N LEU A 61 7.63 -2.00 -13.11
CA LEU A 61 6.54 -1.43 -13.88
C LEU A 61 7.13 -0.60 -15.03
N ILE A 62 6.45 -0.60 -16.17
CA ILE A 62 6.88 0.16 -17.32
C ILE A 62 6.63 1.64 -17.07
N SER A 63 7.66 2.48 -17.26
CA SER A 63 7.51 3.91 -17.35
C SER A 63 6.86 4.30 -18.69
N PHE A 64 5.71 4.95 -18.61
CA PHE A 64 5.01 5.52 -19.77
C PHE A 64 5.36 6.97 -20.00
N GLY A 65 6.34 7.51 -19.28
CA GLY A 65 6.89 8.84 -19.49
C GLY A 65 6.46 9.86 -18.45
N ALA A 66 6.96 11.07 -18.66
CA ALA A 66 6.77 12.22 -17.80
C ALA A 66 6.54 13.49 -18.63
N PHE A 67 5.94 14.50 -18.03
CA PHE A 67 5.79 15.80 -18.67
C PHE A 67 6.53 16.91 -17.93
N ARG A 68 6.94 17.89 -18.69
CA ARG A 68 7.55 19.13 -18.21
C ARG A 68 7.14 20.33 -19.04
N GLN A 69 7.54 21.50 -18.63
CA GLN A 69 7.41 22.73 -19.41
C GLN A 69 8.78 23.37 -19.63
N GLU A 70 8.95 23.98 -20.82
CA GLU A 70 10.09 24.83 -21.16
C GLU A 70 9.60 26.26 -21.29
N LEU A 71 10.21 27.16 -20.54
CA LEU A 71 9.91 28.60 -20.59
C LEU A 71 10.96 29.35 -21.41
N PRO A 72 10.60 30.40 -22.13
CA PRO A 72 11.57 31.23 -22.84
C PRO A 72 12.65 31.75 -21.86
N GLY A 73 13.91 31.57 -22.26
CA GLY A 73 15.05 32.00 -21.43
C GLY A 73 15.36 31.12 -20.22
N ASP A 74 14.67 30.02 -20.05
CA ASP A 74 14.88 29.04 -18.95
C ASP A 74 15.07 29.70 -17.58
N PRO A 75 14.10 30.51 -17.09
CA PRO A 75 14.23 31.23 -15.85
C PRO A 75 14.18 30.28 -14.65
N ALA A 76 15.07 30.50 -13.68
CA ALA A 76 15.09 29.72 -12.45
C ALA A 76 13.80 29.89 -11.63
N ILE A 77 13.35 28.83 -10.97
CA ILE A 77 12.25 28.87 -10.00
C ILE A 77 12.72 29.65 -8.76
N THR A 78 11.97 30.66 -8.39
CA THR A 78 12.23 31.49 -7.17
C THR A 78 11.28 31.16 -6.02
N GLY A 79 10.15 30.54 -6.32
CA GLY A 79 9.19 30.13 -5.31
C GLY A 79 8.11 29.24 -5.88
N PHE A 80 7.50 28.41 -5.01
CA PHE A 80 6.28 27.71 -5.37
C PHE A 80 5.33 27.54 -4.17
N LEU A 81 4.07 27.38 -4.50
CA LEU A 81 3.01 26.97 -3.59
C LEU A 81 2.28 25.79 -4.23
N GLN A 82 2.24 24.66 -3.55
CA GLN A 82 1.50 23.49 -4.00
C GLN A 82 0.34 23.20 -3.04
N GLU A 83 -0.86 23.12 -3.56
CA GLU A 83 -2.08 22.77 -2.83
C GLU A 83 -2.60 21.44 -3.37
N PHE A 84 -2.93 20.54 -2.47
CA PHE A 84 -3.54 19.25 -2.81
C PHE A 84 -4.83 19.04 -2.05
N ASP A 85 -5.86 18.61 -2.76
CA ASP A 85 -7.15 18.26 -2.18
C ASP A 85 -7.44 16.76 -2.35
N PRO A 86 -7.19 15.92 -1.32
CA PRO A 86 -7.43 14.49 -1.40
C PRO A 86 -8.92 14.14 -1.62
N GLU A 87 -9.85 15.01 -1.25
CA GLU A 87 -11.30 14.78 -1.45
C GLU A 87 -11.73 14.88 -2.92
N THR A 88 -10.89 15.47 -3.75
CA THR A 88 -11.15 15.64 -5.19
C THR A 88 -10.05 15.09 -6.07
N GLY A 89 -8.88 14.76 -5.50
CA GLY A 89 -7.70 14.33 -6.23
C GLY A 89 -7.06 15.44 -7.08
N LEU A 90 -7.34 16.72 -6.80
CA LEU A 90 -6.77 17.85 -7.54
C LEU A 90 -5.49 18.35 -6.89
N CYS A 91 -4.44 18.47 -7.70
CA CYS A 91 -3.20 19.14 -7.37
C CYS A 91 -3.14 20.50 -8.08
N HIS A 92 -2.92 21.56 -7.33
CA HIS A 92 -2.74 22.91 -7.85
C HIS A 92 -1.38 23.44 -7.43
N CYS A 93 -0.57 23.85 -8.42
CA CYS A 93 0.76 24.42 -8.22
C CYS A 93 0.80 25.84 -8.76
N ARG A 94 1.36 26.75 -7.98
CA ARG A 94 1.74 28.09 -8.40
C ARG A 94 3.25 28.21 -8.32
N THR A 95 3.90 28.47 -9.44
CA THR A 95 5.36 28.56 -9.52
C THR A 95 5.78 29.96 -9.96
N ASP A 96 6.61 30.63 -9.19
CA ASP A 96 7.18 31.94 -9.48
C ASP A 96 8.60 31.78 -10.03
N TYR A 97 8.95 32.58 -11.06
CA TYR A 97 10.22 32.52 -11.77
C TYR A 97 11.03 33.81 -11.65
N ALA A 98 12.35 33.72 -11.87
CA ALA A 98 13.29 34.83 -11.75
C ALA A 98 13.06 35.96 -12.78
N ASP A 99 12.40 35.68 -13.89
CA ASP A 99 12.00 36.68 -14.90
C ASP A 99 10.72 37.45 -14.48
N GLY A 100 10.20 37.20 -13.29
CA GLY A 100 8.95 37.78 -12.78
C GLY A 100 7.68 37.13 -13.33
N SER A 101 7.80 36.10 -14.17
CA SER A 101 6.64 35.34 -14.62
C SER A 101 6.15 34.36 -13.55
N ARG A 102 4.89 33.94 -13.71
CA ARG A 102 4.23 32.93 -12.88
C ARG A 102 3.55 31.89 -13.74
N LEU A 103 3.61 30.62 -13.33
CA LEU A 103 2.89 29.53 -13.93
C LEU A 103 1.94 28.91 -12.92
N ASP A 104 0.64 29.00 -13.16
CA ASP A 104 -0.38 28.28 -12.43
C ASP A 104 -0.66 26.95 -13.16
N THR A 105 -0.59 25.84 -12.44
CA THR A 105 -0.82 24.49 -12.96
C THR A 105 -1.88 23.77 -12.13
N THR A 106 -2.87 23.15 -12.78
CA THR A 106 -3.81 22.23 -12.13
C THR A 106 -3.71 20.89 -12.83
N VAL A 107 -3.53 19.82 -12.05
CA VAL A 107 -3.43 18.45 -12.56
C VAL A 107 -4.33 17.54 -11.75
N PHE A 108 -5.00 16.60 -12.41
CA PHE A 108 -5.67 15.48 -11.75
C PHE A 108 -5.64 14.23 -12.61
N CYS A 109 -5.70 13.06 -11.97
CA CYS A 109 -6.02 11.79 -12.60
C CYS A 109 -7.51 11.53 -12.42
N HIS A 110 -8.22 11.21 -13.50
CA HIS A 110 -9.65 10.88 -13.40
C HIS A 110 -9.83 9.56 -12.65
N LEU A 111 -10.62 9.55 -11.56
CA LEU A 111 -10.70 8.40 -10.64
C LEU A 111 -11.15 7.09 -11.29
N GLN A 112 -11.98 7.16 -12.33
CA GLN A 112 -12.57 5.98 -12.98
C GLN A 112 -12.07 5.73 -14.41
N ARG A 113 -11.16 6.56 -14.93
CA ARG A 113 -10.63 6.46 -16.31
C ARG A 113 -9.13 6.67 -16.31
N ASN A 114 -8.44 6.02 -17.21
CA ASN A 114 -7.00 6.19 -17.41
C ASN A 114 -6.69 7.49 -18.18
N LEU A 115 -7.02 8.60 -17.53
CA LEU A 115 -7.00 9.94 -18.10
C LEU A 115 -6.35 10.92 -17.11
N ILE A 116 -5.38 11.68 -17.62
CA ILE A 116 -4.76 12.80 -16.92
C ILE A 116 -5.27 14.09 -17.56
N VAL A 117 -5.69 15.04 -16.73
CA VAL A 117 -6.07 16.40 -17.19
C VAL A 117 -5.11 17.39 -16.60
N ILE A 118 -4.56 18.25 -17.45
CA ILE A 118 -3.59 19.29 -17.13
C ILE A 118 -4.12 20.63 -17.62
N ARG A 119 -4.13 21.63 -16.74
CA ARG A 119 -4.37 23.02 -17.09
C ARG A 119 -3.18 23.84 -16.64
N LYS A 120 -2.60 24.63 -17.54
CA LYS A 120 -1.50 25.55 -17.24
C LYS A 120 -1.82 26.93 -17.75
N LYS A 121 -1.47 27.95 -16.94
CA LYS A 121 -1.59 29.35 -17.33
C LYS A 121 -0.38 30.13 -16.86
N ARG A 122 0.37 30.66 -17.82
CA ARG A 122 1.52 31.54 -17.55
C ARG A 122 1.09 32.99 -17.60
N SER A 123 1.47 33.75 -16.60
CA SER A 123 1.37 35.21 -16.55
C SER A 123 2.78 35.79 -16.68
N ALA A 124 3.05 36.51 -17.77
CA ALA A 124 4.32 37.19 -18.03
C ALA A 124 4.05 38.52 -18.70
N ALA A 125 4.94 39.52 -18.49
CA ALA A 125 4.73 40.89 -18.96
C ALA A 125 4.86 41.02 -20.49
N GLU A 126 5.77 40.27 -21.13
CA GLU A 126 6.08 40.47 -22.55
C GLU A 126 5.77 39.21 -23.40
N HIS A 127 6.11 38.02 -22.93
CA HIS A 127 5.94 36.78 -23.69
C HIS A 127 5.33 35.68 -22.84
N PRO A 128 4.00 35.51 -22.81
CA PRO A 128 3.33 34.52 -21.99
C PRO A 128 3.56 33.07 -22.49
N GLY A 129 4.00 32.88 -23.73
CA GLY A 129 4.16 31.57 -24.33
C GLY A 129 5.12 30.63 -23.57
N PHE A 130 4.85 29.35 -23.66
CA PHE A 130 5.73 28.27 -23.16
C PHE A 130 5.57 27.04 -24.02
N ARG A 131 6.49 26.06 -23.90
CA ARG A 131 6.40 24.75 -24.53
C ARG A 131 6.08 23.70 -23.49
N PHE A 132 5.07 22.87 -23.74
CA PHE A 132 4.79 21.65 -22.99
C PHE A 132 5.47 20.47 -23.69
N LEU A 133 6.12 19.60 -22.91
CA LEU A 133 6.76 18.39 -23.39
C LEU A 133 6.24 17.20 -22.61
N TYR A 134 5.91 16.12 -23.34
CA TYR A 134 5.69 14.81 -22.77
C TYR A 134 6.65 13.82 -23.42
N ARG A 135 7.46 13.12 -22.62
CA ARG A 135 8.51 12.25 -23.12
C ARG A 135 8.51 10.90 -22.43
N ILE A 136 8.63 9.85 -23.24
CA ILE A 136 8.92 8.48 -22.75
C ILE A 136 10.43 8.27 -22.84
N ALA A 137 11.07 8.03 -21.70
CA ALA A 137 12.51 7.78 -21.63
C ALA A 137 12.90 6.54 -22.46
N PRO A 138 14.13 6.48 -23.01
CA PRO A 138 14.63 5.27 -23.66
C PRO A 138 14.57 4.05 -22.74
N SER A 139 13.86 3.01 -23.19
CA SER A 139 13.64 1.78 -22.43
C SER A 139 13.39 0.63 -23.42
N ARG A 140 13.05 -0.57 -22.94
CA ARG A 140 12.59 -1.70 -23.78
C ARG A 140 11.20 -1.47 -24.40
N LEU A 141 10.64 -0.29 -24.25
CA LEU A 141 9.39 0.12 -24.87
C LEU A 141 9.69 0.68 -26.26
N ARG A 142 9.16 0.03 -27.31
CA ARG A 142 9.18 0.61 -28.66
C ARG A 142 8.12 1.69 -28.74
N VAL A 143 8.53 2.89 -29.11
CA VAL A 143 7.62 4.04 -29.20
C VAL A 143 7.70 4.64 -30.58
N ARG A 144 6.55 5.05 -31.12
CA ARG A 144 6.42 5.77 -32.38
C ARG A 144 5.45 6.92 -32.20
N SER A 145 5.87 8.11 -32.59
CA SER A 145 4.98 9.27 -32.67
C SER A 145 4.04 9.14 -33.89
N ALA A 146 2.76 9.37 -33.69
CA ALA A 146 1.70 9.31 -34.69
C ALA A 146 0.76 10.53 -34.53
N GLY A 147 1.19 11.69 -35.03
CA GLY A 147 0.43 12.94 -34.85
C GLY A 147 0.36 13.35 -33.36
N MET A 148 -0.84 13.40 -32.83
CA MET A 148 -1.10 13.70 -31.42
C MET A 148 -1.17 12.43 -30.54
N ALA A 149 -0.38 11.41 -30.86
CA ALA A 149 -0.32 10.19 -30.12
C ALA A 149 1.10 9.59 -30.07
N LEU A 150 1.37 8.83 -29.04
CA LEU A 150 2.55 7.96 -28.91
C LEU A 150 2.05 6.52 -28.90
N GLU A 151 2.23 5.82 -30.02
CA GLU A 151 1.99 4.38 -30.09
C GLU A 151 3.15 3.65 -29.43
N TYR A 152 2.84 2.67 -28.60
CA TYR A 152 3.87 1.86 -27.93
C TYR A 152 3.65 0.37 -28.09
N GLU A 153 4.75 -0.36 -28.09
CA GLU A 153 4.79 -1.83 -28.02
C GLU A 153 5.79 -2.23 -26.95
N VAL A 154 5.30 -2.99 -25.96
CA VAL A 154 6.16 -3.60 -24.94
C VAL A 154 6.85 -4.80 -25.58
N GLU A 155 8.18 -4.83 -25.56
CA GLU A 155 8.96 -5.99 -25.99
C GLU A 155 8.81 -7.10 -24.96
N SER A 156 7.88 -8.04 -25.21
CA SER A 156 7.57 -9.15 -24.33
C SER A 156 7.19 -10.40 -25.12
N PHE A 157 7.16 -11.57 -24.46
CA PHE A 157 6.69 -12.83 -25.05
C PHE A 157 5.26 -12.72 -25.60
N GLN A 158 4.43 -11.88 -24.98
CA GLN A 158 3.13 -11.49 -25.49
C GLN A 158 3.14 -9.95 -25.60
N PRO A 159 3.47 -9.41 -26.77
CA PRO A 159 3.61 -7.97 -26.93
C PRO A 159 2.31 -7.24 -26.60
N VAL A 160 2.38 -6.37 -25.60
CA VAL A 160 1.30 -5.46 -25.26
C VAL A 160 1.46 -4.20 -26.11
N ARG A 161 0.46 -3.86 -26.88
CA ARG A 161 0.41 -2.65 -27.69
C ARG A 161 -0.62 -1.70 -27.15
N GLY A 162 -0.37 -0.42 -27.28
CA GLY A 162 -1.29 0.63 -26.88
C GLY A 162 -0.91 1.99 -27.43
N GLU A 163 -1.68 2.96 -27.03
CA GLU A 163 -1.54 4.34 -27.46
C GLU A 163 -1.71 5.28 -26.26
N ILE A 164 -0.89 6.33 -26.21
CA ILE A 164 -1.11 7.49 -25.36
C ILE A 164 -1.51 8.63 -26.28
N SER A 165 -2.73 9.12 -26.16
CA SER A 165 -3.25 10.18 -27.03
C SER A 165 -3.43 11.50 -26.29
N PHE A 166 -3.18 12.60 -27.00
CA PHE A 166 -3.12 13.96 -26.46
C PHE A 166 -4.21 14.80 -27.09
N HIS A 167 -5.08 15.39 -26.29
CA HIS A 167 -6.28 16.12 -26.72
C HIS A 167 -6.29 17.53 -26.14
N PRO A 168 -5.60 18.50 -26.77
CA PRO A 168 -5.64 19.89 -26.33
C PRO A 168 -7.01 20.52 -26.61
N GLU A 169 -7.48 21.34 -25.66
CA GLU A 169 -8.66 22.21 -25.84
C GLU A 169 -8.27 23.65 -26.16
N SER A 170 -7.08 24.07 -25.72
CA SER A 170 -6.52 25.38 -26.07
C SER A 170 -5.80 25.33 -27.42
N ALA A 171 -5.64 26.47 -28.03
CA ALA A 171 -4.86 26.60 -29.25
C ALA A 171 -3.37 26.30 -28.97
N VAL A 172 -2.83 25.30 -29.67
CA VAL A 172 -1.44 24.89 -29.60
C VAL A 172 -0.85 24.74 -30.99
N GLU A 173 0.46 24.90 -31.09
CA GLU A 173 1.21 24.61 -32.32
C GLU A 173 2.05 23.36 -32.10
N VAL A 174 2.06 22.45 -33.08
CA VAL A 174 2.89 21.23 -33.02
C VAL A 174 4.16 21.50 -33.84
N PRO A 175 5.36 21.48 -33.21
CA PRO A 175 6.61 21.70 -33.93
C PRO A 175 6.85 20.65 -35.02
N ALA A 176 7.45 21.06 -36.14
CA ALA A 176 7.70 20.19 -37.29
C ALA A 176 8.68 19.02 -37.03
N ARG A 177 9.41 19.02 -35.92
CA ARG A 177 10.32 17.96 -35.48
C ARG A 177 10.14 17.70 -34.01
N ALA A 178 9.47 16.60 -33.68
CA ALA A 178 9.53 15.97 -32.38
C ALA A 178 10.41 14.71 -32.45
N ASP A 179 11.07 14.37 -31.36
CA ASP A 179 11.65 13.03 -31.17
C ASP A 179 10.53 11.99 -31.30
N VAL A 180 10.82 10.81 -31.79
CA VAL A 180 9.85 9.71 -31.93
C VAL A 180 9.21 9.28 -30.60
N ARG A 181 9.79 9.70 -29.49
CA ARG A 181 9.37 9.40 -28.12
C ARG A 181 8.76 10.59 -27.38
N GLU A 182 8.50 11.68 -28.07
CA GLU A 182 8.09 12.96 -27.49
C GLU A 182 6.88 13.56 -28.19
N ILE A 183 6.00 14.17 -27.41
CA ILE A 183 5.01 15.12 -27.88
C ILE A 183 5.40 16.50 -27.34
N ALA A 184 5.58 17.45 -28.25
CA ALA A 184 5.85 18.85 -27.95
C ALA A 184 4.66 19.71 -28.38
N LEU A 185 4.21 20.62 -27.53
CA LEU A 185 3.13 21.55 -27.79
C LEU A 185 3.61 22.97 -27.45
N ASP A 186 3.71 23.82 -28.46
CA ASP A 186 3.96 25.25 -28.29
C ASP A 186 2.64 25.94 -27.89
N CYS A 187 2.63 26.67 -26.78
CA CYS A 187 1.47 27.35 -26.21
C CYS A 187 1.69 28.88 -26.30
N PRO A 188 1.51 29.53 -27.46
CA PRO A 188 1.86 30.93 -27.63
C PRO A 188 1.01 31.90 -26.80
N SER A 189 -0.21 31.52 -26.46
CA SER A 189 -1.10 32.29 -25.57
C SER A 189 -0.71 32.26 -24.12
N GLY A 190 0.22 31.35 -23.72
CA GLY A 190 0.52 31.07 -22.33
C GLY A 190 -0.53 30.23 -21.60
N GLU A 191 -1.49 29.65 -22.35
CA GLU A 191 -2.54 28.81 -21.77
C GLU A 191 -2.52 27.41 -22.43
N LEU A 192 -2.69 26.37 -21.59
CA LEU A 192 -2.82 24.97 -22.01
C LEU A 192 -3.92 24.30 -21.21
N THR A 193 -4.89 23.72 -21.90
CA THR A 193 -5.77 22.69 -21.34
C THR A 193 -5.58 21.43 -22.17
N LEU A 194 -5.11 20.36 -21.52
CA LEU A 194 -4.70 19.13 -22.19
C LEU A 194 -5.29 17.91 -21.45
N LYS A 195 -5.83 16.99 -22.23
CA LYS A 195 -6.28 15.66 -21.78
C LYS A 195 -5.34 14.62 -22.35
N ILE A 196 -4.76 13.75 -21.50
CA ILE A 196 -3.85 12.66 -21.91
C ILE A 196 -4.54 11.36 -21.59
N ALA A 197 -4.85 10.57 -22.59
CA ALA A 197 -5.56 9.31 -22.45
C ALA A 197 -4.64 8.12 -22.69
N PHE A 198 -4.76 7.08 -21.87
CA PHE A 198 -3.90 5.91 -21.86
C PHE A 198 -4.58 4.61 -22.32
N ASP A 199 -5.81 4.69 -22.77
CA ASP A 199 -6.56 3.59 -23.41
C ASP A 199 -7.73 4.13 -24.24
N ASP A 200 -8.41 3.23 -24.94
CA ASP A 200 -9.53 3.59 -25.85
C ASP A 200 -10.75 4.18 -25.14
N GLU A 201 -11.02 3.79 -23.89
CA GLU A 201 -12.14 4.35 -23.14
C GLU A 201 -11.83 5.79 -22.72
N ALA A 202 -10.63 6.02 -22.20
CA ALA A 202 -10.15 7.35 -21.84
C ALA A 202 -10.05 8.26 -23.07
N ARG A 203 -9.60 7.73 -24.22
CA ARG A 203 -9.54 8.48 -25.49
C ARG A 203 -10.91 8.95 -25.93
N ARG A 204 -11.91 8.06 -25.96
CA ARG A 204 -13.29 8.43 -26.31
C ARG A 204 -13.86 9.49 -25.35
N ALA A 205 -13.55 9.38 -24.06
CA ALA A 205 -13.96 10.41 -23.10
C ALA A 205 -13.26 11.75 -23.36
N ALA A 206 -11.96 11.74 -23.67
CA ALA A 206 -11.19 12.94 -23.99
C ALA A 206 -11.68 13.63 -25.28
N GLU A 207 -12.14 12.87 -26.28
CA GLU A 207 -12.70 13.38 -27.51
C GLU A 207 -14.09 14.04 -27.33
N ASN A 208 -14.92 13.49 -26.43
CA ASN A 208 -16.34 13.85 -26.35
C ASN A 208 -16.72 14.69 -25.13
N GLN A 209 -15.82 14.87 -24.16
CA GLN A 209 -16.07 15.63 -22.93
C GLN A 209 -15.01 16.71 -22.74
N SER A 210 -15.43 17.87 -22.26
CA SER A 210 -14.50 18.94 -21.88
C SER A 210 -13.72 18.57 -20.60
N ALA A 211 -12.58 19.23 -20.39
CA ALA A 211 -11.78 19.08 -19.19
C ALA A 211 -12.59 19.42 -17.92
N GLU A 212 -13.55 20.34 -18.01
CA GLU A 212 -14.44 20.69 -16.90
C GLU A 212 -15.45 19.58 -16.60
N GLU A 213 -16.08 18.98 -17.62
CA GLU A 213 -16.99 17.85 -17.44
C GLU A 213 -16.28 16.62 -16.86
N LEU A 214 -15.05 16.36 -17.30
CA LEU A 214 -14.20 15.30 -16.77
C LEU A 214 -13.82 15.56 -15.30
N GLU A 215 -13.49 16.79 -14.96
CA GLU A 215 -13.23 17.16 -13.55
C GLU A 215 -14.48 16.96 -12.69
N GLN A 216 -15.64 17.42 -13.14
CA GLN A 216 -16.90 17.26 -12.40
C GLN A 216 -17.26 15.78 -12.21
N SER A 217 -17.05 14.93 -13.23
CA SER A 217 -17.30 13.50 -13.12
C SER A 217 -16.32 12.81 -12.14
N SER A 218 -15.04 13.20 -12.15
CA SER A 218 -14.05 12.71 -11.20
C SER A 218 -14.37 13.14 -9.77
N ARG A 219 -14.77 14.39 -9.55
CA ARG A 219 -15.22 14.89 -8.23
C ARG A 219 -16.42 14.11 -7.69
N ARG A 220 -17.39 13.76 -8.55
CA ARG A 220 -18.54 12.91 -8.15
C ARG A 220 -18.08 11.50 -7.73
N ALA A 221 -17.14 10.91 -8.47
CA ALA A 221 -16.59 9.60 -8.13
C ALA A 221 -15.82 9.61 -6.80
N TRP A 222 -15.05 10.67 -6.53
CA TRP A 222 -14.40 10.87 -5.22
C TRP A 222 -15.42 11.05 -4.09
N ALA A 223 -16.45 11.86 -4.30
CA ALA A 223 -17.51 12.05 -3.30
C ALA A 223 -18.25 10.73 -3.01
N GLU A 224 -18.41 9.87 -4.00
CA GLU A 224 -19.00 8.54 -3.82
C GLU A 224 -18.08 7.62 -3.00
N PHE A 225 -16.80 7.59 -3.29
CA PHE A 225 -15.81 6.85 -2.53
C PHE A 225 -15.81 7.26 -1.04
N TYR A 226 -15.73 8.57 -0.76
CA TYR A 226 -15.71 9.06 0.63
C TYR A 226 -17.05 8.94 1.36
N ARG A 227 -18.16 8.71 0.67
CA ARG A 227 -19.46 8.42 1.31
C ARG A 227 -19.46 7.09 2.05
N GLU A 228 -18.61 6.15 1.63
CA GLU A 228 -18.42 4.87 2.31
C GLU A 228 -17.57 4.98 3.58
N SER A 229 -16.79 6.05 3.72
CA SER A 229 -15.87 6.25 4.83
C SER A 229 -16.59 6.28 6.18
N ARG A 230 -16.07 5.48 7.12
CA ARG A 230 -16.54 5.36 8.51
C ARG A 230 -15.55 5.90 9.51
N LEU A 231 -14.65 6.76 9.08
CA LEU A 231 -13.69 7.40 9.97
C LEU A 231 -14.41 8.15 11.10
N PRO A 232 -13.89 8.11 12.34
CA PRO A 232 -14.42 8.91 13.43
C PRO A 232 -14.26 10.41 13.12
N ARG A 233 -14.92 11.25 13.90
CA ARG A 233 -14.71 12.69 13.80
C ARG A 233 -13.30 13.05 14.26
N LEU A 234 -12.51 13.55 13.36
CA LEU A 234 -11.12 13.93 13.55
C LEU A 234 -10.93 15.42 13.30
N SER A 235 -9.86 15.99 13.83
CA SER A 235 -9.45 17.37 13.60
C SER A 235 -7.93 17.48 13.49
N GLY A 236 -7.45 18.58 12.91
CA GLY A 236 -6.02 18.86 12.77
C GLY A 236 -5.28 17.81 11.98
N ARG A 237 -4.04 17.53 12.35
CA ARG A 237 -3.14 16.62 11.64
C ARG A 237 -3.64 15.18 11.58
N LEU A 238 -4.36 14.69 12.60
CA LEU A 238 -4.96 13.36 12.55
C LEU A 238 -6.00 13.25 11.42
N ALA A 239 -6.83 14.29 11.23
CA ALA A 239 -7.81 14.32 10.14
C ALA A 239 -7.12 14.35 8.77
N GLU A 240 -6.07 15.14 8.65
CA GLU A 240 -5.28 15.24 7.42
C GLU A 240 -4.61 13.91 7.09
N ALA A 241 -3.91 13.29 8.04
CA ALA A 241 -3.21 12.03 7.85
C ALA A 241 -4.19 10.88 7.53
N ALA A 242 -5.33 10.79 8.23
CA ALA A 242 -6.33 9.76 7.96
C ALA A 242 -6.97 9.92 6.57
N ARG A 243 -7.26 11.15 6.15
CA ARG A 243 -7.80 11.43 4.81
C ARG A 243 -6.79 11.11 3.71
N MET A 244 -5.51 11.41 3.93
CA MET A 244 -4.44 11.04 2.99
C MET A 244 -4.24 9.53 2.92
N ALA A 245 -4.32 8.82 4.04
CA ALA A 245 -4.24 7.37 4.04
C ALA A 245 -5.39 6.72 3.24
N GLU A 246 -6.65 7.19 3.40
CA GLU A 246 -7.76 6.75 2.55
C GLU A 246 -7.51 7.05 1.06
N TYR A 247 -6.99 8.25 0.76
CA TYR A 247 -6.67 8.65 -0.61
C TYR A 247 -5.60 7.73 -1.23
N HIS A 248 -4.47 7.52 -0.56
CA HIS A 248 -3.38 6.68 -1.07
C HIS A 248 -3.81 5.23 -1.24
N LEU A 249 -4.55 4.66 -0.27
CA LEU A 249 -5.12 3.32 -0.42
C LEU A 249 -6.06 3.25 -1.63
N ARG A 250 -6.86 4.31 -1.88
CA ARG A 250 -7.74 4.33 -3.06
C ARG A 250 -6.97 4.36 -4.37
N ILE A 251 -5.97 5.23 -4.51
CA ILE A 251 -5.20 5.36 -5.76
C ILE A 251 -4.21 4.22 -5.97
N SER A 252 -3.86 3.47 -4.93
CA SER A 252 -3.02 2.27 -5.02
C SER A 252 -3.84 0.99 -5.20
N SER A 253 -5.16 1.02 -4.97
CA SER A 253 -6.03 -0.16 -5.14
C SER A 253 -6.21 -0.49 -6.61
N THR A 254 -5.40 -1.44 -7.10
CA THR A 254 -5.43 -1.86 -8.50
C THR A 254 -6.66 -2.71 -8.83
N ARG A 255 -6.84 -3.06 -10.11
CA ARG A 255 -7.86 -4.04 -10.50
C ARG A 255 -7.57 -5.45 -10.00
N PHE A 256 -6.34 -5.73 -9.57
CA PHE A 256 -5.90 -7.03 -9.06
C PHE A 256 -6.03 -7.10 -7.54
N SER A 257 -5.27 -6.31 -6.83
CA SER A 257 -5.19 -6.26 -5.37
C SER A 257 -4.63 -4.92 -4.90
N MET A 258 -4.04 -4.91 -3.70
CA MET A 258 -3.45 -3.73 -3.07
C MET A 258 -1.92 -3.91 -2.95
N PRO A 259 -1.11 -3.24 -3.76
CA PRO A 259 0.34 -3.26 -3.59
C PRO A 259 0.77 -2.37 -2.42
N VAL A 260 2.01 -2.51 -1.97
CA VAL A 260 2.61 -1.64 -0.93
C VAL A 260 2.82 -0.19 -1.37
N GLY A 261 2.46 0.12 -2.61
CA GLY A 261 2.43 1.41 -3.26
C GLY A 261 2.40 1.19 -4.78
N LEU A 262 1.69 2.04 -5.51
CA LEU A 262 1.66 2.01 -6.97
C LEU A 262 2.49 3.18 -7.51
N TYR A 263 3.79 2.93 -7.71
CA TYR A 263 4.74 3.90 -8.25
C TYR A 263 5.93 3.18 -8.90
N HIS A 264 6.69 3.87 -9.71
CA HIS A 264 7.94 3.37 -10.25
C HIS A 264 9.04 3.53 -9.20
N GLY A 265 9.50 2.42 -8.62
CA GLY A 265 10.48 2.43 -7.54
C GLY A 265 10.68 1.07 -6.87
N HIS A 266 11.16 1.06 -5.65
CA HIS A 266 11.74 -0.10 -5.00
C HIS A 266 10.86 -1.36 -4.98
N TRP A 267 9.56 -1.24 -4.66
CA TRP A 267 8.64 -2.39 -4.63
C TRP A 267 7.65 -2.44 -5.80
N GLU A 268 7.66 -1.49 -6.65
CA GLU A 268 7.11 -1.42 -8.01
C GLU A 268 5.75 -2.10 -8.22
N GLY A 269 4.79 -1.77 -7.36
CA GLY A 269 3.43 -2.27 -7.47
C GLY A 269 3.29 -3.77 -7.18
N ARG A 270 4.16 -4.37 -6.34
CA ARG A 270 4.07 -5.78 -5.95
C ARG A 270 3.12 -6.00 -4.78
N TYR A 271 2.57 -7.21 -4.72
CA TYR A 271 1.54 -7.60 -3.75
C TYR A 271 2.15 -8.55 -2.72
N PHE A 272 2.45 -8.02 -1.53
CA PHE A 272 3.00 -8.80 -0.42
C PHE A 272 1.86 -9.38 0.43
N ALA A 273 1.87 -10.70 0.63
CA ALA A 273 0.81 -11.37 1.38
C ALA A 273 0.75 -10.96 2.85
N PHE A 274 1.88 -10.53 3.41
CA PHE A 274 1.96 -9.97 4.76
C PHE A 274 1.28 -8.61 4.84
N ASP A 275 1.64 -7.70 3.94
CA ASP A 275 1.24 -6.29 3.94
C ASP A 275 -0.25 -6.12 3.62
N GLU A 276 -0.77 -6.91 2.68
CA GLU A 276 -2.18 -6.90 2.30
C GLU A 276 -3.14 -7.12 3.46
N TYR A 277 -2.73 -7.88 4.47
CA TYR A 277 -3.55 -8.11 5.66
C TYR A 277 -3.79 -6.82 6.45
N PHE A 278 -2.76 -6.03 6.63
CA PHE A 278 -2.87 -4.76 7.35
C PHE A 278 -3.68 -3.73 6.56
N MET A 279 -3.47 -3.67 5.25
CA MET A 279 -4.28 -2.82 4.37
C MET A 279 -5.75 -3.23 4.40
N LEU A 280 -6.04 -4.54 4.32
CA LEU A 280 -7.39 -5.09 4.42
C LEU A 280 -8.06 -4.68 5.73
N ARG A 281 -7.38 -4.79 6.86
CA ARG A 281 -7.93 -4.43 8.17
C ARG A 281 -8.24 -2.93 8.26
N GLY A 282 -7.36 -2.08 7.75
CA GLY A 282 -7.61 -0.64 7.65
C GLY A 282 -8.81 -0.31 6.79
N LEU A 283 -8.94 -0.95 5.63
CA LEU A 283 -10.08 -0.79 4.73
C LEU A 283 -11.40 -1.27 5.36
N LEU A 284 -11.39 -2.39 6.08
CA LEU A 284 -12.57 -2.87 6.82
C LEU A 284 -12.96 -1.90 7.94
N ALA A 285 -11.98 -1.39 8.70
CA ALA A 285 -12.22 -0.44 9.78
C ALA A 285 -12.76 0.89 9.27
N SER A 286 -12.24 1.38 8.15
CA SER A 286 -12.67 2.64 7.52
C SER A 286 -13.92 2.50 6.63
N GLY A 287 -14.45 1.28 6.42
CA GLY A 287 -15.73 1.05 5.72
C GLY A 287 -15.61 0.74 4.23
N HIS A 288 -14.40 0.64 3.68
CA HIS A 288 -14.13 0.39 2.26
C HIS A 288 -14.14 -1.11 1.92
N PHE A 289 -15.26 -1.78 2.16
CA PHE A 289 -15.40 -3.24 2.00
C PHE A 289 -15.14 -3.74 0.58
N ALA A 290 -15.48 -2.95 -0.44
CA ALA A 290 -15.24 -3.32 -1.83
C ALA A 290 -13.74 -3.41 -2.17
N LEU A 291 -12.92 -2.53 -1.61
CA LEU A 291 -11.47 -2.58 -1.77
C LEU A 291 -10.86 -3.75 -0.98
N ALA A 292 -11.31 -3.97 0.26
CA ALA A 292 -10.89 -5.12 1.07
C ALA A 292 -11.20 -6.45 0.38
N LYS A 293 -12.36 -6.55 -0.29
CA LYS A 293 -12.75 -7.75 -1.04
C LYS A 293 -11.78 -8.12 -2.15
N LYS A 294 -11.23 -7.14 -2.88
CA LYS A 294 -10.26 -7.39 -3.94
C LYS A 294 -9.05 -8.17 -3.43
N ILE A 295 -8.57 -7.85 -2.23
CA ILE A 295 -7.43 -8.53 -1.60
C ILE A 295 -7.76 -10.01 -1.38
N VAL A 296 -8.94 -10.30 -0.83
CA VAL A 296 -9.37 -11.69 -0.59
C VAL A 296 -9.59 -12.44 -1.89
N ASP A 297 -10.26 -11.81 -2.87
CA ASP A 297 -10.49 -12.41 -4.21
C ASP A 297 -9.17 -12.74 -4.91
N PHE A 298 -8.18 -11.86 -4.83
CA PHE A 298 -6.84 -12.09 -5.39
C PHE A 298 -6.15 -13.28 -4.74
N ARG A 299 -6.18 -13.39 -3.41
CA ARG A 299 -5.59 -14.55 -2.71
C ARG A 299 -6.39 -15.83 -2.98
N PHE A 300 -7.69 -15.73 -3.14
CA PHE A 300 -8.51 -16.89 -3.55
C PHE A 300 -8.18 -17.36 -4.98
N ALA A 301 -7.99 -16.43 -5.91
CA ALA A 301 -7.55 -16.76 -7.26
C ALA A 301 -6.15 -17.42 -7.28
N ALA A 302 -5.28 -17.10 -6.31
CA ALA A 302 -3.96 -17.71 -6.14
C ALA A 302 -3.99 -19.12 -5.50
N LEU A 303 -5.10 -19.56 -4.92
CA LEU A 303 -5.17 -20.82 -4.16
C LEU A 303 -4.75 -22.05 -4.96
N PRO A 304 -5.18 -22.26 -6.22
CA PRO A 304 -4.73 -23.40 -7.01
C PRO A 304 -3.21 -23.45 -7.21
N ALA A 305 -2.59 -22.29 -7.48
CA ALA A 305 -1.14 -22.16 -7.63
C ALA A 305 -0.42 -22.41 -6.30
N ALA A 306 -0.98 -21.96 -5.18
CA ALA A 306 -0.44 -22.20 -3.85
C ALA A 306 -0.51 -23.69 -3.45
N CYS A 307 -1.58 -24.40 -3.81
CA CYS A 307 -1.67 -25.86 -3.64
C CYS A 307 -0.64 -26.61 -4.51
N ALA A 308 -0.48 -26.21 -5.76
CA ALA A 308 0.54 -26.79 -6.65
C ALA A 308 1.97 -26.55 -6.10
N ARG A 309 2.25 -25.36 -5.59
CA ARG A 309 3.53 -25.02 -4.94
C ARG A 309 3.76 -25.86 -3.70
N TYR A 310 2.75 -26.05 -2.86
CA TYR A 310 2.85 -26.94 -1.71
C TYR A 310 3.26 -28.35 -2.11
N PHE A 311 2.61 -28.91 -3.14
CA PHE A 311 2.96 -30.24 -3.69
C PHE A 311 4.41 -30.27 -4.20
N LEU A 312 4.85 -29.27 -4.95
CA LEU A 312 6.21 -29.22 -5.52
C LEU A 312 7.30 -29.19 -4.44
N TYR A 313 7.08 -28.46 -3.35
CA TYR A 313 8.11 -28.30 -2.31
C TYR A 313 8.06 -29.40 -1.24
N PHE A 314 6.90 -29.96 -0.97
CA PHE A 314 6.72 -30.90 0.17
C PHE A 314 6.29 -32.31 -0.27
N GLY A 315 6.03 -32.54 -1.56
CA GLY A 315 5.73 -33.86 -2.11
C GLY A 315 4.41 -34.49 -1.65
N ASN A 316 3.51 -33.70 -1.07
CA ASN A 316 2.24 -34.18 -0.51
C ASN A 316 1.04 -33.57 -1.27
N GLN A 317 0.10 -34.41 -1.73
CA GLN A 317 -1.15 -33.98 -2.36
C GLN A 317 -2.25 -33.68 -1.34
N GLY A 318 -1.89 -33.06 -0.22
CA GLY A 318 -2.84 -32.69 0.82
C GLY A 318 -3.76 -31.51 0.46
N LYS A 319 -4.58 -31.12 1.43
CA LYS A 319 -5.46 -29.94 1.34
C LYS A 319 -4.72 -28.62 1.62
N ALA A 320 -3.42 -28.68 1.86
CA ALA A 320 -2.59 -27.53 2.22
C ALA A 320 -2.20 -26.70 1.00
N ALA A 321 -1.94 -25.43 1.23
CA ALA A 321 -1.41 -24.49 0.26
C ALA A 321 -0.15 -23.80 0.77
N ARG A 322 0.73 -23.36 -0.13
CA ARG A 322 1.89 -22.52 0.18
C ARG A 322 1.84 -21.28 -0.70
N PHE A 323 1.30 -20.20 -0.16
CA PHE A 323 1.26 -18.91 -0.85
C PHE A 323 2.66 -18.33 -1.00
N VAL A 324 2.88 -17.57 -2.07
CA VAL A 324 4.12 -16.79 -2.24
C VAL A 324 4.15 -15.63 -1.25
N TRP A 325 5.35 -15.22 -0.86
CA TRP A 325 5.57 -14.01 -0.07
C TRP A 325 5.17 -12.77 -0.87
N GLU A 326 5.64 -12.69 -2.10
CA GLU A 326 5.56 -11.57 -3.00
C GLU A 326 4.97 -12.00 -4.34
N SER A 327 3.85 -11.43 -4.73
CA SER A 327 3.16 -11.70 -5.99
C SER A 327 3.29 -10.52 -6.95
N ILE A 328 3.20 -10.83 -8.24
CA ILE A 328 2.86 -9.86 -9.28
C ILE A 328 1.35 -9.87 -9.56
N GLU A 329 0.93 -9.22 -10.62
CA GLU A 329 -0.47 -9.06 -11.02
C GLU A 329 -1.18 -10.38 -11.31
N GLU A 330 -0.44 -11.39 -11.76
CA GLU A 330 -0.97 -12.74 -11.92
C GLU A 330 -0.96 -13.46 -10.56
N ALA A 331 -2.13 -13.68 -10.02
CA ALA A 331 -2.30 -14.25 -8.70
C ALA A 331 -1.58 -15.60 -8.55
N GLY A 332 -0.69 -15.71 -7.58
CA GLY A 332 0.10 -16.89 -7.30
C GLY A 332 1.42 -17.00 -8.07
N VAL A 333 1.72 -16.09 -8.99
CA VAL A 333 3.05 -15.99 -9.60
C VAL A 333 3.98 -15.22 -8.67
N GLU A 334 5.15 -15.78 -8.45
CA GLU A 334 6.17 -15.23 -7.54
C GLU A 334 6.87 -14.02 -8.17
N GLY A 335 6.87 -12.90 -7.47
CA GLY A 335 7.55 -11.67 -7.89
C GLY A 335 9.06 -11.65 -7.58
N SER A 336 9.51 -12.51 -6.67
CA SER A 336 10.91 -12.72 -6.32
C SER A 336 11.51 -13.94 -7.05
N PRO A 337 12.84 -14.14 -7.01
CA PRO A 337 13.45 -15.33 -7.57
C PRO A 337 12.82 -16.62 -7.04
N PRO A 338 12.63 -17.64 -7.89
CA PRO A 338 12.03 -18.92 -7.47
C PRO A 338 12.76 -19.51 -6.26
N GLY A 339 11.98 -19.85 -5.24
CA GLY A 339 12.53 -20.40 -4.00
C GLY A 339 13.13 -19.40 -3.03
N HIS A 340 13.16 -18.13 -3.38
CA HIS A 340 13.46 -17.04 -2.44
C HIS A 340 12.44 -17.04 -1.31
N TRP A 341 12.57 -16.61 -0.18
CA TRP A 341 11.57 -16.52 0.89
C TRP A 341 10.85 -17.83 1.27
N LEU A 342 11.43 -19.03 0.96
CA LEU A 342 10.79 -20.30 1.34
C LEU A 342 10.66 -20.49 2.86
N ASP A 343 11.56 -19.92 3.63
CA ASP A 343 11.56 -19.94 5.08
C ASP A 343 10.64 -18.88 5.70
N HIS A 344 10.09 -17.94 4.91
CA HIS A 344 9.06 -16.99 5.35
C HIS A 344 7.70 -17.67 5.29
N ILE A 345 7.12 -18.03 6.42
CA ILE A 345 5.83 -18.72 6.51
C ILE A 345 4.78 -17.98 7.32
N PHE A 346 5.14 -16.92 8.03
CA PHE A 346 4.21 -16.14 8.85
C PHE A 346 3.10 -15.44 8.05
N HIS A 347 3.35 -15.07 6.79
CA HIS A 347 2.34 -14.49 5.90
C HIS A 347 1.18 -15.46 5.55
N MET A 348 1.34 -16.77 5.75
CA MET A 348 0.26 -17.74 5.60
C MET A 348 -0.89 -17.43 6.56
N ALA A 349 -0.58 -16.96 7.78
CA ALA A 349 -1.59 -16.48 8.73
C ALA A 349 -2.31 -15.23 8.20
N HIS A 350 -1.61 -14.33 7.53
CA HIS A 350 -2.18 -13.08 7.01
C HIS A 350 -3.18 -13.34 5.88
N VAL A 351 -2.89 -14.28 4.97
CA VAL A 351 -3.86 -14.73 3.94
C VAL A 351 -5.11 -15.33 4.59
N ALA A 352 -4.92 -16.22 5.56
CA ALA A 352 -6.01 -16.90 6.25
C ALA A 352 -6.89 -15.93 7.03
N LEU A 353 -6.27 -15.12 7.90
CA LEU A 353 -6.97 -14.19 8.79
C LEU A 353 -7.62 -13.04 8.02
N GLY A 354 -7.00 -12.58 6.93
CA GLY A 354 -7.61 -11.57 6.05
C GLY A 354 -8.93 -12.04 5.46
N ALA A 355 -8.99 -13.28 4.98
CA ALA A 355 -10.24 -13.88 4.49
C ALA A 355 -11.27 -14.05 5.60
N PHE A 356 -10.86 -14.49 6.79
CA PHE A 356 -11.74 -14.64 7.94
C PHE A 356 -12.29 -13.29 8.42
N ASP A 357 -11.43 -12.29 8.59
CA ASP A 357 -11.81 -10.95 9.06
C ASP A 357 -12.78 -10.26 8.09
N TYR A 358 -12.58 -10.43 6.78
CA TYR A 358 -13.52 -9.95 5.77
C TYR A 358 -14.91 -10.61 5.94
N CYS A 359 -14.97 -11.95 6.01
CA CYS A 359 -16.23 -12.68 6.17
C CYS A 359 -16.93 -12.33 7.49
N ARG A 360 -16.17 -12.11 8.57
CA ARG A 360 -16.70 -11.69 9.85
C ARG A 360 -17.27 -10.26 9.81
N ALA A 361 -16.55 -9.33 9.17
CA ALA A 361 -16.98 -7.94 9.07
C ALA A 361 -18.23 -7.77 8.18
N THR A 362 -18.35 -8.59 7.14
CA THR A 362 -19.50 -8.56 6.21
C THR A 362 -20.66 -9.47 6.62
N GLN A 363 -20.45 -10.40 7.56
CA GLN A 363 -21.40 -11.45 7.97
C GLN A 363 -21.90 -12.31 6.77
N ASP A 364 -21.04 -12.51 5.75
CA ASP A 364 -21.35 -13.23 4.53
C ASP A 364 -20.93 -14.71 4.63
N ASP A 365 -21.87 -15.57 5.04
CA ASP A 365 -21.64 -17.02 5.16
C ASP A 365 -21.49 -17.72 3.82
N GLU A 366 -22.10 -17.20 2.76
CA GLU A 366 -21.93 -17.75 1.43
C GLU A 366 -20.51 -17.50 0.92
N TYR A 367 -20.01 -16.28 1.10
CA TYR A 367 -18.63 -15.95 0.76
C TYR A 367 -17.63 -16.70 1.65
N LEU A 368 -17.94 -16.86 2.94
CA LEU A 368 -17.13 -17.69 3.84
C LEU A 368 -17.03 -19.13 3.31
N ARG A 369 -18.14 -19.74 2.92
CA ARG A 369 -18.15 -21.13 2.39
C ARG A 369 -17.38 -21.24 1.08
N ARG A 370 -17.57 -20.29 0.17
CA ARG A 370 -17.02 -20.35 -1.19
C ARG A 370 -15.54 -19.94 -1.25
N CYS A 371 -15.12 -18.92 -0.53
CA CYS A 371 -13.80 -18.31 -0.62
C CYS A 371 -13.04 -18.34 0.71
N GLY A 372 -13.65 -17.88 1.80
CA GLY A 372 -12.97 -17.68 3.08
C GLY A 372 -12.48 -18.98 3.70
N TYR A 373 -13.34 -19.98 3.82
CA TYR A 373 -12.99 -21.26 4.42
C TYR A 373 -11.96 -22.06 3.60
N PRO A 374 -12.03 -22.15 2.27
CA PRO A 374 -10.96 -22.75 1.48
C PRO A 374 -9.58 -22.12 1.71
N LEU A 375 -9.46 -20.79 1.78
CA LEU A 375 -8.21 -20.12 2.10
C LEU A 375 -7.72 -20.43 3.51
N LEU A 376 -8.61 -20.28 4.46
CA LEU A 376 -8.34 -20.45 5.89
C LEU A 376 -7.91 -21.91 6.20
N SER A 377 -8.67 -22.88 5.70
CA SER A 377 -8.38 -24.29 5.92
C SER A 377 -7.06 -24.74 5.26
N ALA A 378 -6.78 -24.26 4.04
CA ALA A 378 -5.55 -24.62 3.34
C ALA A 378 -4.29 -24.08 4.06
N CYS A 379 -4.36 -22.88 4.64
CA CYS A 379 -3.28 -22.34 5.49
C CYS A 379 -3.18 -23.09 6.83
N ALA A 380 -4.31 -23.48 7.43
CA ALA A 380 -4.30 -24.27 8.67
C ALA A 380 -3.70 -25.67 8.47
N TYR A 381 -4.01 -26.34 7.36
CA TYR A 381 -3.35 -27.59 6.97
C TYR A 381 -1.86 -27.41 6.74
N PHE A 382 -1.44 -26.30 6.07
CA PHE A 382 -0.03 -26.00 5.89
C PHE A 382 0.72 -25.92 7.23
N TYR A 383 0.21 -25.16 8.18
CA TYR A 383 0.83 -25.07 9.49
C TYR A 383 0.88 -26.42 10.19
N GLN A 384 -0.23 -27.13 10.23
CA GLN A 384 -0.31 -28.43 10.91
C GLN A 384 0.65 -29.46 10.32
N ASP A 385 0.74 -29.54 8.99
CA ASP A 385 1.42 -30.64 8.28
C ASP A 385 2.91 -30.35 8.02
N GLN A 386 3.31 -29.07 7.95
CA GLN A 386 4.67 -28.71 7.53
C GLN A 386 5.43 -27.85 8.54
N ALA A 387 4.74 -27.00 9.28
CA ALA A 387 5.39 -26.06 10.18
C ALA A 387 5.49 -26.58 11.62
N VAL A 388 4.44 -27.30 12.08
CA VAL A 388 4.43 -27.88 13.41
C VAL A 388 5.34 -29.11 13.47
N THR A 389 6.24 -29.13 14.43
CA THR A 389 7.20 -30.22 14.63
C THR A 389 7.27 -30.65 16.09
N PRO A 390 7.51 -31.94 16.38
CA PRO A 390 7.76 -32.39 17.75
C PRO A 390 9.08 -31.85 18.31
N ASP A 391 9.06 -31.45 19.58
CA ASP A 391 10.23 -31.09 20.39
C ASP A 391 10.11 -31.81 21.75
N GLY A 392 10.55 -33.04 21.84
CA GLY A 392 10.24 -33.95 22.93
C GLY A 392 8.74 -34.26 23.00
N GLU A 393 8.08 -33.93 24.09
CA GLU A 393 6.63 -34.08 24.29
C GLU A 393 5.83 -32.87 23.81
N ARG A 394 6.51 -31.79 23.40
CA ARG A 394 5.88 -30.54 22.94
C ARG A 394 5.70 -30.52 21.43
N LEU A 395 4.75 -29.67 20.96
CA LEU A 395 4.63 -29.26 19.56
C LEU A 395 5.09 -27.81 19.44
N VAL A 396 5.95 -27.50 18.48
CA VAL A 396 6.50 -26.17 18.22
C VAL A 396 6.48 -25.86 16.74
N ILE A 397 6.65 -24.60 16.38
CA ILE A 397 6.94 -24.24 14.98
C ILE A 397 8.41 -24.53 14.69
N GLY A 398 8.67 -25.25 13.61
CA GLY A 398 10.02 -25.58 13.15
C GLY A 398 10.83 -24.34 12.79
N LYS A 399 12.05 -24.56 12.30
CA LYS A 399 12.94 -23.46 11.92
C LYS A 399 12.38 -22.69 10.72
N CYS A 400 12.09 -21.40 10.89
CA CYS A 400 11.64 -20.50 9.84
C CYS A 400 12.06 -19.06 10.15
N ALA A 401 11.99 -18.19 9.15
CA ALA A 401 12.11 -16.75 9.35
C ALA A 401 10.89 -16.24 10.13
N ASP A 402 11.12 -15.24 10.97
CA ASP A 402 10.07 -14.47 11.62
C ASP A 402 10.10 -13.05 11.03
N LEU A 403 9.69 -12.05 11.79
CA LEU A 403 9.78 -10.69 11.32
C LEU A 403 11.21 -10.34 10.89
N GLU A 404 11.38 -9.58 9.83
CA GLU A 404 12.67 -9.27 9.17
C GLU A 404 13.79 -8.86 10.13
N ARG A 405 13.44 -8.20 11.24
CA ARG A 405 14.41 -7.73 12.24
C ARG A 405 15.07 -8.83 13.07
N LEU A 406 14.54 -10.05 13.04
CA LEU A 406 15.21 -11.22 13.64
C LEU A 406 16.28 -11.82 12.72
N GLY A 407 16.36 -11.37 11.47
CA GLY A 407 17.35 -11.80 10.49
C GLY A 407 17.15 -13.24 10.03
N GLN A 408 18.05 -14.15 10.43
CA GLN A 408 18.01 -15.55 9.98
C GLN A 408 16.85 -16.36 10.57
N ALA A 409 16.51 -17.46 9.89
CA ALA A 409 15.52 -18.41 10.35
C ALA A 409 15.82 -18.94 11.76
N ARG A 410 14.83 -18.89 12.65
CA ARG A 410 14.90 -19.28 14.05
C ARG A 410 13.97 -20.46 14.33
N PHE A 411 14.31 -21.24 15.34
CA PHE A 411 13.47 -22.32 15.86
C PHE A 411 12.41 -21.76 16.80
N ASN A 412 11.17 -22.22 16.64
CA ASN A 412 10.03 -21.81 17.44
C ASN A 412 9.89 -20.28 17.58
N PRO A 413 9.80 -19.51 16.45
CA PRO A 413 9.68 -18.06 16.52
C PRO A 413 8.28 -17.65 17.00
N PHE A 414 8.21 -16.59 17.83
CA PHE A 414 7.01 -16.20 18.56
C PHE A 414 5.88 -15.72 17.62
N MET A 415 6.16 -14.81 16.70
CA MET A 415 5.13 -14.23 15.83
C MET A 415 4.51 -15.30 14.91
N THR A 416 5.35 -16.11 14.27
CA THR A 416 4.88 -17.21 13.42
C THR A 416 4.06 -18.23 14.21
N SER A 417 4.47 -18.55 15.46
CA SER A 417 3.72 -19.43 16.33
C SER A 417 2.34 -18.85 16.69
N CYS A 418 2.28 -17.55 17.03
CA CYS A 418 1.00 -16.86 17.29
C CYS A 418 0.10 -16.84 16.05
N GLY A 419 0.68 -16.60 14.86
CA GLY A 419 -0.06 -16.63 13.58
C GLY A 419 -0.63 -18.03 13.26
N ALA A 420 0.15 -19.08 13.49
CA ALA A 420 -0.29 -20.47 13.30
C ALA A 420 -1.44 -20.84 14.28
N ILE A 421 -1.32 -20.44 15.54
CA ILE A 421 -2.38 -20.62 16.55
C ILE A 421 -3.67 -19.94 16.09
N ALA A 422 -3.60 -18.64 15.76
CA ALA A 422 -4.75 -17.88 15.28
C ALA A 422 -5.38 -18.53 14.05
N THR A 423 -4.57 -18.92 13.05
CA THR A 423 -5.06 -19.55 11.82
C THR A 423 -5.85 -20.83 12.10
N MET A 424 -5.31 -21.73 12.94
CA MET A 424 -5.99 -22.99 13.28
C MET A 424 -7.25 -22.77 14.11
N GLU A 425 -7.25 -21.83 15.04
CA GLU A 425 -8.43 -21.50 15.84
C GLU A 425 -9.55 -20.91 14.98
N ARG A 426 -9.23 -19.97 14.07
CA ARG A 426 -10.21 -19.39 13.14
C ARG A 426 -10.68 -20.39 12.07
N ALA A 427 -9.82 -21.31 11.66
CA ALA A 427 -10.24 -22.42 10.79
C ALA A 427 -11.25 -23.34 11.50
N ALA A 428 -11.00 -23.66 12.76
CA ALA A 428 -11.93 -24.45 13.57
C ALA A 428 -13.27 -23.72 13.84
N GLU A 429 -13.22 -22.41 14.08
CA GLU A 429 -14.41 -21.55 14.25
C GLU A 429 -15.24 -21.49 12.95
N ALA A 430 -14.60 -21.26 11.81
CA ALA A 430 -15.25 -21.23 10.50
C ALA A 430 -15.87 -22.59 10.13
N ALA A 431 -15.14 -23.70 10.40
CA ALA A 431 -15.66 -25.05 10.17
C ALA A 431 -16.91 -25.33 11.03
N GLU A 432 -16.92 -24.88 12.29
CA GLU A 432 -18.06 -24.98 13.17
C GLU A 432 -19.26 -24.20 12.68
N ARG A 433 -19.06 -22.92 12.29
CA ARG A 433 -20.09 -22.04 11.74
C ARG A 433 -20.72 -22.61 10.47
N LEU A 434 -19.90 -23.27 9.62
CA LEU A 434 -20.36 -23.87 8.37
C LEU A 434 -20.89 -25.31 8.52
N GLY A 435 -20.68 -25.95 9.68
CA GLY A 435 -21.06 -27.34 9.92
C GLY A 435 -20.24 -28.37 9.15
N VAL A 436 -18.96 -28.08 8.88
CA VAL A 436 -18.04 -28.93 8.08
C VAL A 436 -16.84 -29.42 8.92
N ASP A 437 -16.14 -30.42 8.43
CA ASP A 437 -14.86 -30.96 8.93
C ASP A 437 -14.80 -31.16 10.48
N PRO A 438 -15.76 -31.88 11.11
CA PRO A 438 -15.87 -31.96 12.58
C PRO A 438 -14.65 -32.56 13.27
N GLU A 439 -13.99 -33.55 12.66
CA GLU A 439 -12.78 -34.17 13.20
C GLU A 439 -11.59 -33.23 13.10
N GLN A 440 -11.45 -32.57 11.96
CA GLN A 440 -10.33 -31.66 11.68
C GLN A 440 -10.36 -30.42 12.60
N ARG A 441 -11.54 -29.86 12.87
CA ARG A 441 -11.65 -28.71 13.80
C ARG A 441 -11.19 -29.07 15.22
N ILE A 442 -11.42 -30.30 15.68
CA ILE A 442 -10.92 -30.78 16.97
C ILE A 442 -9.40 -30.87 16.95
N GLN A 443 -8.85 -31.40 15.86
CA GLN A 443 -7.41 -31.50 15.68
C GLN A 443 -6.74 -30.13 15.67
N TRP A 444 -7.28 -29.15 14.92
CA TRP A 444 -6.74 -27.79 14.89
C TRP A 444 -6.75 -27.14 16.28
N ARG A 445 -7.86 -27.25 17.04
CA ARG A 445 -7.93 -26.73 18.41
C ARG A 445 -6.90 -27.37 19.34
N ARG A 446 -6.67 -28.67 19.23
CA ARG A 446 -5.65 -29.39 20.02
C ARG A 446 -4.25 -28.92 19.66
N THR A 447 -3.93 -28.82 18.38
CA THR A 447 -2.62 -28.36 17.93
C THR A 447 -2.37 -26.90 18.33
N ALA A 448 -3.36 -26.02 18.17
CA ALA A 448 -3.26 -24.63 18.61
C ALA A 448 -3.02 -24.50 20.12
N ALA A 449 -3.72 -25.30 20.94
CA ALA A 449 -3.51 -25.33 22.38
C ALA A 449 -2.08 -25.80 22.75
N ALA A 450 -1.60 -26.87 22.13
CA ALA A 450 -0.25 -27.39 22.35
C ALA A 450 0.84 -26.38 21.93
N LEU A 451 0.66 -25.68 20.80
CA LEU A 451 1.56 -24.61 20.40
C LEU A 451 1.57 -23.44 21.39
N ARG A 452 0.40 -23.06 21.93
CA ARG A 452 0.30 -21.97 22.91
C ARG A 452 1.07 -22.29 24.19
N GLU A 453 0.99 -23.54 24.65
CA GLU A 453 1.77 -24.02 25.81
C GLU A 453 3.28 -24.03 25.54
N SER A 454 3.67 -24.17 24.28
CA SER A 454 5.06 -24.29 23.82
C SER A 454 5.66 -22.98 23.31
N LEU A 455 4.95 -21.84 23.40
CA LEU A 455 5.51 -20.54 23.02
C LEU A 455 6.84 -20.28 23.76
N PRO A 456 7.85 -19.69 23.09
CA PRO A 456 9.17 -19.47 23.69
C PRO A 456 9.04 -18.59 24.93
N ARG A 457 9.47 -19.14 26.08
CA ARG A 457 9.32 -18.49 27.41
C ARG A 457 10.53 -18.74 28.27
N ALA A 458 10.99 -17.71 28.99
CA ALA A 458 11.97 -17.83 30.06
C ALA A 458 11.66 -16.80 31.16
N ASN A 459 11.92 -17.19 32.43
CA ASN A 459 11.79 -16.31 33.59
C ASN A 459 10.43 -15.54 33.65
N GLY A 460 9.34 -16.25 33.32
CA GLY A 460 7.98 -15.68 33.39
C GLY A 460 7.61 -14.71 32.30
N ARG A 461 8.36 -14.63 31.17
CA ARG A 461 8.10 -13.75 30.02
C ARG A 461 8.25 -14.48 28.71
N TYR A 462 7.56 -14.04 27.67
CA TYR A 462 7.77 -14.55 26.32
C TYR A 462 9.05 -13.97 25.72
N LEU A 463 9.66 -14.75 24.82
CA LEU A 463 10.84 -14.39 24.05
C LEU A 463 10.51 -14.40 22.55
N PRO A 464 11.22 -13.63 21.68
CA PRO A 464 11.04 -13.70 20.23
C PRO A 464 11.31 -15.10 19.66
N CYS A 465 12.28 -15.81 20.21
CA CYS A 465 12.59 -17.23 20.00
C CYS A 465 13.40 -17.75 21.22
N PRO A 466 13.62 -19.07 21.36
CA PRO A 466 14.24 -19.63 22.57
C PRO A 466 15.62 -19.08 22.94
N ASP A 467 16.40 -18.68 21.94
CA ASP A 467 17.78 -18.16 22.06
C ASP A 467 17.89 -16.63 21.93
N ALA A 468 16.76 -15.92 21.87
CA ALA A 468 16.74 -14.46 21.78
C ALA A 468 16.73 -13.77 23.14
N GLU A 469 17.23 -12.55 23.16
CA GLU A 469 17.15 -11.69 24.35
C GLU A 469 15.73 -11.18 24.59
N PRO A 470 15.32 -10.99 25.86
CA PRO A 470 14.04 -10.36 26.16
C PRO A 470 13.91 -8.97 25.53
N GLY A 471 12.75 -8.69 24.97
CA GLY A 471 12.44 -7.38 24.37
C GLY A 471 13.16 -7.08 23.03
N SER A 472 13.88 -8.04 22.45
CA SER A 472 14.69 -7.79 21.24
C SER A 472 13.93 -7.77 19.92
N SER A 473 12.59 -7.81 19.93
CA SER A 473 11.77 -7.72 18.71
C SER A 473 10.36 -7.23 18.98
N ILE A 474 9.84 -6.38 18.10
CA ILE A 474 8.42 -6.01 18.03
C ILE A 474 7.50 -7.22 17.81
N ALA A 475 8.02 -8.31 17.26
CA ALA A 475 7.28 -9.57 17.09
C ALA A 475 6.60 -10.05 18.40
N LEU A 476 7.13 -9.67 19.56
CA LEU A 476 6.52 -9.95 20.88
C LEU A 476 5.15 -9.31 21.09
N LEU A 477 4.82 -8.25 20.34
CA LEU A 477 3.50 -7.62 20.38
C LEU A 477 2.46 -8.41 19.57
N SER A 478 2.88 -9.35 18.72
CA SER A 478 1.98 -10.07 17.79
C SER A 478 0.94 -10.95 18.51
N GLY A 479 1.23 -11.40 19.72
CA GLY A 479 0.26 -12.10 20.57
C GLY A 479 -0.96 -11.24 20.92
N LEU A 480 -0.79 -9.92 21.03
CA LEU A 480 -1.85 -8.94 21.26
C LEU A 480 -2.45 -8.43 19.95
N TYR A 481 -1.61 -8.01 19.02
CA TYR A 481 -1.96 -7.50 17.71
C TYR A 481 -0.88 -7.90 16.68
N PRO A 482 -1.25 -8.44 15.49
CA PRO A 482 -2.61 -8.53 14.95
C PRO A 482 -3.38 -9.79 15.34
N TYR A 483 -2.76 -10.79 15.96
CA TYR A 483 -3.34 -12.13 16.05
C TYR A 483 -4.33 -12.31 17.21
N GLY A 484 -4.15 -11.58 18.33
CA GLY A 484 -5.02 -11.69 19.49
C GLY A 484 -5.02 -13.09 20.13
N THR A 485 -3.93 -13.83 19.99
CA THR A 485 -3.77 -15.20 20.51
C THR A 485 -3.51 -15.24 22.01
N LEU A 486 -3.06 -14.13 22.57
CA LEU A 486 -2.77 -13.98 23.99
C LEU A 486 -3.60 -12.85 24.58
N SER A 487 -3.99 -13.04 25.84
CA SER A 487 -4.73 -12.02 26.58
C SER A 487 -3.79 -10.92 27.07
N ALA A 488 -4.30 -9.70 27.08
CA ALA A 488 -3.66 -8.58 27.77
C ALA A 488 -3.55 -8.79 29.29
N GLU A 489 -4.30 -9.72 29.85
CA GLU A 489 -4.24 -10.11 31.25
C GLU A 489 -3.14 -11.16 31.53
N ASP A 490 -2.54 -11.78 30.50
CA ASP A 490 -1.42 -12.70 30.65
C ASP A 490 -0.18 -11.94 31.15
N PRO A 491 0.31 -12.23 32.39
CA PRO A 491 1.46 -11.52 32.95
C PRO A 491 2.73 -11.67 32.11
N ALA A 492 2.90 -12.82 31.44
CA ALA A 492 4.07 -13.08 30.61
C ALA A 492 4.04 -12.24 29.31
N GLN A 493 2.84 -12.04 28.75
CA GLN A 493 2.66 -11.17 27.58
C GLN A 493 2.84 -9.69 27.93
N ARG A 494 2.30 -9.26 29.07
CA ARG A 494 2.53 -7.89 29.56
C ARG A 494 4.02 -7.62 29.76
N GLN A 495 4.73 -8.53 30.46
CA GLN A 495 6.15 -8.36 30.70
C GLN A 495 6.96 -8.34 29.40
N ALA A 496 6.62 -9.19 28.43
CA ALA A 496 7.28 -9.19 27.12
C ALA A 496 7.07 -7.87 26.35
N ALA A 497 5.87 -7.28 26.45
CA ALA A 497 5.59 -5.98 25.84
C ALA A 497 6.38 -4.85 26.54
N GLU A 498 6.45 -4.83 27.87
CA GLU A 498 7.25 -3.83 28.61
C GLU A 498 8.75 -3.97 28.33
N ASP A 499 9.26 -5.20 28.24
CA ASP A 499 10.66 -5.44 27.86
C ASP A 499 10.97 -4.89 26.47
N TYR A 500 10.04 -5.05 25.50
CA TYR A 500 10.17 -4.46 24.17
C TYR A 500 10.11 -2.93 24.23
N PHE A 501 9.14 -2.34 24.93
CA PHE A 501 9.02 -0.88 25.01
C PHE A 501 10.26 -0.22 25.64
N ALA A 502 10.91 -0.90 26.58
CA ALA A 502 12.16 -0.41 27.16
C ALA A 502 13.35 -0.42 26.17
N ARG A 503 13.28 -1.21 25.10
CA ARG A 503 14.35 -1.43 24.13
C ARG A 503 13.97 -1.07 22.69
N GLU A 504 12.81 -0.44 22.47
CA GLU A 504 12.28 -0.21 21.13
C GLU A 504 13.16 0.67 20.23
N GLN A 505 13.95 1.57 20.82
CA GLN A 505 14.93 2.38 20.08
C GLN A 505 16.06 1.54 19.51
N GLU A 506 16.35 0.40 20.18
CA GLU A 506 17.38 -0.54 19.76
C GLU A 506 16.85 -1.55 18.72
N PHE A 507 15.59 -2.02 18.88
CA PHE A 507 15.08 -3.16 18.12
C PHE A 507 13.73 -2.92 17.41
N GLY A 508 13.23 -1.72 17.34
CA GLY A 508 11.85 -1.59 16.95
C GLY A 508 11.48 -0.48 16.01
N ASN A 509 10.45 0.22 16.38
CA ASN A 509 9.79 1.26 15.62
C ASN A 509 10.63 2.53 15.40
N MET A 510 11.85 2.59 15.97
CA MET A 510 12.83 3.64 15.70
C MET A 510 14.03 3.04 15.00
N TYR A 511 14.60 3.74 14.04
CA TYR A 511 15.86 3.36 13.42
C TYR A 511 17.01 3.47 14.43
N PRO A 512 18.07 2.65 14.27
CA PRO A 512 19.21 2.65 15.20
C PRO A 512 19.82 4.03 15.47
N GLU A 513 19.64 4.95 14.54
CA GLU A 513 20.14 6.32 14.66
C GLU A 513 19.19 7.25 15.42
N GLY A 514 18.04 6.78 15.88
CA GLY A 514 17.10 7.52 16.74
C GLY A 514 16.46 8.76 16.11
N LYS A 515 16.51 8.89 14.78
CA LYS A 515 16.15 10.16 14.11
C LYS A 515 14.83 10.13 13.36
N SER A 516 14.18 8.96 13.22
CA SER A 516 12.94 8.86 12.45
C SER A 516 12.07 7.71 12.93
N LEU A 517 10.77 7.94 12.90
CA LEU A 517 9.76 6.97 13.27
C LEU A 517 9.48 6.03 12.09
N CYS A 518 9.57 4.72 12.30
CA CYS A 518 9.05 3.74 11.35
C CYS A 518 7.54 3.64 11.54
N SER A 519 6.76 4.23 10.63
CA SER A 519 5.33 4.46 10.83
C SER A 519 4.52 3.16 11.00
N TRP A 520 4.81 2.10 10.29
CA TRP A 520 4.02 0.88 10.45
C TRP A 520 4.32 0.15 11.77
N TYR A 521 5.57 0.15 12.26
CA TYR A 521 5.89 -0.36 13.60
C TYR A 521 5.25 0.50 14.70
N ALA A 522 5.26 1.80 14.54
CA ALA A 522 4.63 2.70 15.51
C ALA A 522 3.11 2.49 15.59
N ASN A 523 2.45 2.30 14.47
CA ASN A 523 1.03 1.96 14.42
C ASN A 523 0.73 0.59 15.03
N TRP A 524 1.60 -0.40 14.81
CA TRP A 524 1.50 -1.70 15.45
C TRP A 524 1.59 -1.58 16.98
N LYS A 525 2.58 -0.80 17.47
CA LYS A 525 2.70 -0.49 18.89
C LYS A 525 1.46 0.21 19.44
N ALA A 526 0.90 1.19 18.72
CA ALA A 526 -0.31 1.90 19.16
C ALA A 526 -1.50 0.93 19.37
N LEU A 527 -1.69 -0.02 18.45
CA LEU A 527 -2.73 -1.05 18.56
C LEU A 527 -2.45 -2.05 19.70
N ALA A 528 -1.19 -2.40 19.96
CA ALA A 528 -0.81 -3.22 21.10
C ALA A 528 -1.04 -2.49 22.44
N LEU A 529 -0.71 -1.20 22.52
CA LEU A 529 -1.01 -0.34 23.68
C LEU A 529 -2.51 -0.25 23.94
N GLU A 530 -3.33 -0.13 22.90
CA GLU A 530 -4.79 -0.15 23.05
C GLU A 530 -5.28 -1.47 23.64
N ARG A 531 -4.74 -2.61 23.20
CA ARG A 531 -5.05 -3.93 23.76
C ARG A 531 -4.62 -4.07 25.23
N LEU A 532 -3.53 -3.43 25.63
CA LEU A 532 -3.05 -3.39 27.02
C LEU A 532 -3.86 -2.42 27.92
N GLY A 533 -4.87 -1.73 27.35
CA GLY A 533 -5.67 -0.73 28.07
C GLY A 533 -4.98 0.64 28.19
N ARG A 534 -3.84 0.84 27.55
CA ARG A 534 -3.03 2.09 27.56
C ARG A 534 -3.47 3.04 26.44
N ARG A 535 -4.78 3.31 26.38
CA ARG A 535 -5.39 4.05 25.26
C ARG A 535 -4.89 5.49 25.12
N ALA A 536 -4.58 6.17 26.24
CA ALA A 536 -4.05 7.53 26.19
C ALA A 536 -2.68 7.57 25.50
N GLU A 537 -1.79 6.66 25.84
CA GLU A 537 -0.46 6.56 25.20
C GLU A 537 -0.56 6.14 23.73
N ALA A 538 -1.48 5.23 23.42
CA ALA A 538 -1.76 4.85 22.04
C ALA A 538 -2.22 6.05 21.20
N ARG A 539 -3.06 6.93 21.76
CA ARG A 539 -3.53 8.15 21.10
C ARG A 539 -2.40 9.16 20.91
N GLU A 540 -1.58 9.38 21.93
CA GLU A 540 -0.42 10.27 21.85
C GLU A 540 0.55 9.81 20.74
N LEU A 541 0.79 8.50 20.64
CA LEU A 541 1.62 7.94 19.58
C LEU A 541 1.01 8.16 18.19
N LEU A 542 -0.31 8.04 18.02
CA LEU A 542 -0.96 8.37 16.74
C LEU A 542 -0.84 9.84 16.37
N GLU A 543 -0.94 10.75 17.34
CA GLU A 543 -0.71 12.18 17.14
C GLU A 543 0.74 12.48 16.72
N GLN A 544 1.71 11.77 17.31
CA GLN A 544 3.11 11.83 16.91
C GLN A 544 3.31 11.31 15.48
N ILE A 545 2.76 10.14 15.13
CA ILE A 545 2.84 9.61 13.76
C ILE A 545 2.29 10.63 12.76
N ALA A 546 1.12 11.21 13.03
CA ALA A 546 0.52 12.22 12.15
C ALA A 546 1.34 13.51 12.06
N ALA A 547 2.12 13.86 13.10
CA ALA A 547 3.02 15.00 13.09
C ALA A 547 4.31 14.73 12.29
N GLU A 548 4.81 13.49 12.32
CA GLU A 548 6.04 13.05 11.64
C GLU A 548 5.82 12.73 10.15
N THR A 549 4.58 12.56 9.69
CA THR A 549 4.27 12.42 8.26
C THR A 549 4.65 13.72 7.53
N GLY A 550 5.05 13.58 6.26
CA GLY A 550 5.55 14.69 5.46
C GLY A 550 4.49 15.70 5.01
N CYS A 551 4.83 16.49 4.00
CA CYS A 551 4.02 17.63 3.54
C CYS A 551 2.62 17.23 3.07
N PHE A 552 2.44 16.09 2.43
CA PHE A 552 1.15 15.58 1.99
C PHE A 552 0.63 14.43 2.87
N ARG A 553 1.09 14.37 4.11
CA ARG A 553 0.71 13.36 5.09
C ARG A 553 0.99 11.93 4.64
N GLU A 554 2.04 11.78 3.82
CA GLU A 554 2.52 10.46 3.44
C GLU A 554 3.01 9.71 4.68
N THR A 555 2.72 8.42 4.75
CA THR A 555 3.35 7.52 5.71
C THR A 555 4.50 6.80 5.01
N PHE A 556 5.58 6.52 5.72
CA PHE A 556 6.76 5.91 5.14
C PHE A 556 7.43 4.95 6.12
N GLU A 557 8.11 4.00 5.56
CA GLU A 557 9.10 3.19 6.26
C GLU A 557 10.50 3.77 5.98
N ILE A 558 11.38 3.71 6.97
CA ILE A 558 12.78 4.04 6.78
C ILE A 558 13.56 2.74 6.65
N LEU A 559 14.21 2.54 5.51
CA LEU A 559 15.15 1.48 5.26
C LEU A 559 16.58 2.03 5.26
N GLU A 560 17.57 1.15 5.27
CA GLU A 560 18.99 1.52 5.16
C GLU A 560 19.29 2.38 3.92
N THR A 561 18.51 2.19 2.84
CA THR A 561 18.65 2.89 1.56
C THR A 561 17.82 4.17 1.46
N GLY A 562 16.98 4.50 2.44
CA GLY A 562 16.15 5.70 2.40
C GLY A 562 14.71 5.50 2.91
N LYS A 563 13.84 6.46 2.64
CA LYS A 563 12.42 6.47 2.99
C LYS A 563 11.61 5.83 1.86
N HIS A 564 10.51 5.17 2.23
CA HIS A 564 9.49 4.71 1.30
C HIS A 564 8.21 5.51 1.52
N PRO A 565 7.98 6.58 0.76
CA PRO A 565 6.74 7.35 0.86
C PRO A 565 5.56 6.54 0.31
N TYR A 566 4.33 6.94 0.68
CA TYR A 566 3.09 6.32 0.24
C TYR A 566 3.02 4.81 0.53
N PHE A 567 3.57 4.40 1.69
CA PHE A 567 3.62 3.01 2.10
C PHE A 567 2.26 2.55 2.61
N THR A 568 1.47 1.91 1.75
CA THR A 568 0.07 1.55 2.00
C THR A 568 -0.13 0.62 3.19
N THR A 569 0.86 -0.20 3.55
CA THR A 569 0.85 -1.03 4.77
C THR A 569 0.72 -0.17 6.02
N ALA A 570 1.56 0.86 6.15
CA ALA A 570 1.51 1.77 7.29
C ALA A 570 0.19 2.56 7.32
N GLU A 571 -0.31 2.96 6.16
CA GLU A 571 -1.59 3.66 6.02
C GLU A 571 -2.78 2.78 6.43
N GLY A 572 -2.76 1.50 6.04
CA GLY A 572 -3.76 0.53 6.46
C GLY A 572 -3.79 0.34 7.98
N ILE A 573 -2.63 0.13 8.61
CA ILE A 573 -2.54 -0.01 10.08
C ILE A 573 -2.99 1.30 10.76
N PHE A 574 -2.61 2.46 10.22
CA PHE A 574 -2.99 3.76 10.77
C PHE A 574 -4.50 3.97 10.74
N LEU A 575 -5.20 3.62 9.65
CA LEU A 575 -6.67 3.70 9.58
C LEU A 575 -7.34 2.77 10.59
N GLU A 576 -6.85 1.53 10.76
CA GLU A 576 -7.35 0.65 11.80
C GLU A 576 -7.15 1.26 13.19
N ALA A 577 -5.95 1.78 13.46
CA ALA A 577 -5.61 2.38 14.75
C ALA A 577 -6.48 3.62 15.04
N ILE A 578 -6.68 4.50 14.08
CA ILE A 578 -7.58 5.66 14.20
C ILE A 578 -9.00 5.21 14.56
N CYS A 579 -9.55 4.24 13.84
CA CYS A 579 -10.91 3.76 14.06
C CYS A 579 -11.11 3.07 15.42
N ARG A 580 -10.06 2.49 16.00
CA ARG A 580 -10.13 1.79 17.28
C ARG A 580 -9.79 2.66 18.48
N ILE A 581 -8.81 3.55 18.34
CA ILE A 581 -8.23 4.30 19.45
C ILE A 581 -8.92 5.64 19.67
N VAL A 582 -9.32 6.34 18.61
CA VAL A 582 -9.83 7.71 18.71
C VAL A 582 -11.30 7.82 19.13
N PRO A 583 -12.25 6.92 18.80
CA PRO A 583 -13.66 7.09 19.17
C PRO A 583 -13.85 7.31 20.67
N GLU A 584 -14.63 8.33 21.03
CA GLU A 584 -15.04 8.59 22.41
C GLU A 584 -15.96 7.47 22.93
N ALA A 585 -15.96 7.28 24.26
CA ALA A 585 -16.86 6.35 24.91
C ALA A 585 -18.33 6.77 24.63
N GLY A 586 -19.06 5.94 23.87
CA GLY A 586 -20.45 6.20 23.47
C GLY A 586 -20.73 6.12 21.97
N HIS A 587 -19.70 6.01 21.13
CA HIS A 587 -19.92 5.69 19.72
C HIS A 587 -20.41 4.23 19.60
N PRO A 588 -21.45 3.95 18.82
CA PRO A 588 -21.98 2.59 18.70
C PRO A 588 -20.89 1.63 18.22
N ALA A 589 -20.91 0.42 18.76
CA ALA A 589 -19.97 -0.67 18.51
C ALA A 589 -19.86 -1.13 17.03
N HIS A 590 -20.49 -0.43 16.09
CA HIS A 590 -20.38 -0.66 14.65
C HIS A 590 -18.97 -0.38 14.08
N THR A 591 -18.10 0.26 14.87
CA THR A 591 -16.71 0.55 14.50
C THR A 591 -15.70 -0.49 15.02
N ARG A 592 -16.16 -1.59 15.64
CA ARG A 592 -15.29 -2.64 16.18
C ARG A 592 -15.49 -3.97 15.43
N PRO A 593 -15.13 -4.05 14.13
CA PRO A 593 -15.31 -5.28 13.36
C PRO A 593 -14.47 -6.46 13.88
N PHE A 594 -13.60 -6.23 14.87
CA PHE A 594 -12.59 -7.17 15.35
C PHE A 594 -12.68 -7.52 16.85
N GLU A 595 -13.75 -7.13 17.54
CA GLU A 595 -14.01 -7.55 18.91
C GLU A 595 -14.91 -8.79 18.92
N GLY A 596 -14.34 -9.93 19.37
CA GLY A 596 -15.00 -11.21 19.57
C GLY A 596 -13.96 -12.23 19.97
#